data_02c248ffdf9353859831967e2227892e
#
_entry.id   02c248ffdf9353859831967e2227892e
#
_cell.length_a   1.000
_cell.length_b   1.000
_cell.length_c   1.000
_cell.angle_alpha   90.00
_cell.angle_beta   90.00
_cell.angle_gamma   90.00
#
_symmetry.space_group_name_H-M   'P 1'
#
loop_
_entity.id
_entity.type
_entity.pdbx_description
1 polymer ?
#
loop_
_entity_poly.entity_id
_entity_poly.type
_entity_poly.pdbx_seq_one_letter_code
_entity_poly.pdbx_strand_id
1 'polypeptide(L)'
;MASGFDSTIGGLNTSLNLRLMNENIISSNIANADTPNYKAKTMEFEGALRDALNVGGRLAPESSDPDHIVHHATDPVEPEIYDDPNGVESLDGNTVDRAGEMSKLAENQLLYDASVEMLKRKLGMLKYGITEGGGNR
;
A
#
# COMPACT_ATOMS: atom_id res chain seq x y z
N MET A 1 -22.48 -12.86 1.59
CA MET A 1 -21.27 -13.66 1.31
C MET A 1 -20.39 -13.00 0.25
N ALA A 2 -20.95 -12.46 -0.84
CA ALA A 2 -20.18 -11.74 -1.87
C ALA A 2 -19.39 -10.52 -1.31
N SER A 3 -19.97 -9.74 -0.41
CA SER A 3 -19.36 -8.51 0.12
C SER A 3 -18.03 -8.71 0.88
N GLY A 4 -17.85 -9.82 1.60
CA GLY A 4 -16.63 -10.09 2.35
C GLY A 4 -15.47 -10.58 1.47
N PHE A 5 -15.81 -11.22 0.35
CA PHE A 5 -14.82 -11.68 -0.62
C PHE A 5 -14.28 -10.49 -1.45
N ASP A 6 -15.18 -9.64 -1.91
CA ASP A 6 -14.84 -8.44 -2.69
C ASP A 6 -14.00 -7.45 -1.87
N SER A 7 -14.31 -7.27 -0.59
CA SER A 7 -13.52 -6.40 0.30
C SER A 7 -12.10 -6.93 0.53
N THR A 8 -11.92 -8.24 0.60
CA THR A 8 -10.57 -8.83 0.74
C THR A 8 -9.74 -8.64 -0.52
N ILE A 9 -10.33 -8.84 -1.71
CA ILE A 9 -9.65 -8.61 -2.99
C ILE A 9 -9.32 -7.13 -3.14
N GLY A 10 -10.26 -6.24 -2.82
CA GLY A 10 -10.04 -4.80 -2.82
C GLY A 10 -8.88 -4.39 -1.92
N GLY A 11 -8.85 -4.91 -0.68
CA GLY A 11 -7.77 -4.65 0.26
C GLY A 11 -6.41 -5.15 -0.22
N LEU A 12 -6.35 -6.35 -0.80
CA LEU A 12 -5.11 -6.89 -1.38
C LEU A 12 -4.63 -6.06 -2.57
N ASN A 13 -5.53 -5.63 -3.45
CA ASN A 13 -5.20 -4.77 -4.59
C ASN A 13 -4.66 -3.41 -4.13
N THR A 14 -5.29 -2.80 -3.13
CA THR A 14 -4.80 -1.55 -2.54
C THR A 14 -3.43 -1.73 -1.90
N SER A 15 -3.23 -2.81 -1.14
CA SER A 15 -1.92 -3.13 -0.55
C SER A 15 -0.84 -3.28 -1.63
N LEU A 16 -1.13 -3.95 -2.75
CA LEU A 16 -0.20 -4.08 -3.88
C LEU A 16 0.16 -2.72 -4.48
N ASN A 17 -0.83 -1.85 -4.72
CA ASN A 17 -0.60 -0.52 -5.26
C ASN A 17 0.27 0.34 -4.32
N LEU A 18 -0.02 0.34 -3.03
CA LEU A 18 0.77 1.05 -2.03
C LEU A 18 2.21 0.52 -1.95
N ARG A 19 2.41 -0.80 -2.10
CA ARG A 19 3.76 -1.38 -2.14
C ARG A 19 4.53 -0.98 -3.38
N LEU A 20 3.89 -0.88 -4.55
CA LEU A 20 4.53 -0.35 -5.76
C LEU A 20 4.93 1.13 -5.59
N MET A 21 4.08 1.94 -4.96
CA MET A 21 4.42 3.33 -4.66
C MET A 21 5.60 3.41 -3.69
N ASN A 22 5.62 2.58 -2.65
CA ASN A 22 6.73 2.52 -1.71
C ASN A 22 8.04 2.07 -2.39
N GLU A 23 7.98 1.10 -3.29
CA GLU A 23 9.14 0.68 -4.10
C GLU A 23 9.71 1.81 -4.93
N ASN A 24 8.86 2.64 -5.54
CA ASN A 24 9.28 3.82 -6.29
C ASN A 24 9.98 4.86 -5.39
N ILE A 25 9.48 5.08 -4.18
CA ILE A 25 10.09 6.00 -3.21
C ILE A 25 11.47 5.48 -2.79
N ILE A 26 11.58 4.21 -2.40
CA ILE A 26 12.83 3.57 -1.99
C ILE A 26 13.85 3.59 -3.14
N SER A 27 13.42 3.25 -4.36
CA SER A 27 14.27 3.29 -5.55
C SER A 27 14.76 4.70 -5.86
N SER A 28 13.92 5.71 -5.69
CA SER A 28 14.29 7.11 -5.83
C SER A 28 15.33 7.53 -4.78
N ASN A 29 15.16 7.11 -3.52
CA ASN A 29 16.14 7.36 -2.47
C ASN A 29 17.49 6.74 -2.83
N ILE A 30 17.52 5.48 -3.26
CA ILE A 30 18.74 4.78 -3.66
C ILE A 30 19.42 5.50 -4.84
N ALA A 31 18.65 5.89 -5.86
CA ALA A 31 19.16 6.60 -7.02
C ALA A 31 19.78 7.97 -6.66
N ASN A 32 19.29 8.62 -5.62
CA ASN A 32 19.74 9.92 -5.14
C ASN A 32 20.68 9.83 -3.92
N ALA A 33 21.20 8.66 -3.59
CA ALA A 33 22.08 8.47 -2.44
C ALA A 33 23.38 9.28 -2.51
N ASP A 34 23.79 9.67 -3.71
CA ASP A 34 25.00 10.50 -3.95
C ASP A 34 24.65 11.94 -4.34
N THR A 35 23.37 12.31 -4.33
CA THR A 35 22.92 13.68 -4.64
C THR A 35 23.08 14.57 -3.40
N PRO A 36 23.88 15.64 -3.46
CA PRO A 36 24.05 16.56 -2.32
C PRO A 36 22.72 17.17 -1.88
N ASN A 37 22.55 17.29 -0.57
CA ASN A 37 21.35 17.88 0.08
C ASN A 37 20.04 17.12 -0.21
N TYR A 38 20.08 15.93 -0.78
CA TYR A 38 18.88 15.12 -0.96
C TYR A 38 18.36 14.61 0.38
N LYS A 39 17.06 14.76 0.61
CA LYS A 39 16.39 14.23 1.78
C LYS A 39 15.64 12.97 1.40
N ALA A 40 15.95 11.85 2.08
CA ALA A 40 15.26 10.59 1.87
C ALA A 40 13.76 10.75 2.14
N LYS A 41 12.94 10.20 1.25
CA LYS A 41 11.48 10.22 1.37
C LYS A 41 10.98 8.90 1.94
N THR A 42 9.88 8.97 2.66
CA THR A 42 9.14 7.80 3.15
C THR A 42 7.64 8.05 3.02
N MET A 43 6.83 7.02 3.20
CA MET A 43 5.38 7.15 3.17
C MET A 43 4.74 6.43 4.37
N GLU A 44 3.60 6.94 4.79
CA GLU A 44 2.75 6.33 5.83
C GLU A 44 1.92 5.19 5.23
N PHE A 45 2.54 3.99 5.15
CA PHE A 45 1.91 2.82 4.53
C PHE A 45 0.70 2.29 5.33
N GLU A 46 0.85 2.16 6.65
CA GLU A 46 -0.19 1.57 7.50
C GLU A 46 -1.43 2.46 7.58
N GLY A 47 -1.23 3.77 7.70
CA GLY A 47 -2.31 4.75 7.68
C GLY A 47 -3.07 4.71 6.36
N ALA A 48 -2.35 4.79 5.24
CA ALA A 48 -2.93 4.74 3.91
C ALA A 48 -3.70 3.42 3.66
N LEU A 49 -3.15 2.28 4.09
CA LEU A 49 -3.84 0.99 3.97
C LEU A 49 -5.09 0.93 4.85
N ARG A 50 -5.02 1.44 6.07
CA ARG A 50 -6.16 1.50 6.99
C ARG A 50 -7.28 2.36 6.41
N ASP A 51 -6.95 3.53 5.89
CA ASP A 51 -7.91 4.45 5.28
C ASP A 51 -8.58 3.81 4.06
N ALA A 52 -7.80 3.16 3.20
CA ALA A 52 -8.33 2.42 2.06
C ALA A 52 -9.30 1.30 2.46
N LEU A 53 -8.99 0.56 3.53
CA LEU A 53 -9.85 -0.50 4.02
C LEU A 53 -11.11 0.05 4.73
N ASN A 54 -11.02 1.20 5.40
CA ASN A 54 -12.14 1.85 6.06
C ASN A 54 -13.11 2.48 5.05
N VAL A 55 -12.59 3.06 3.96
CA VAL A 55 -13.40 3.59 2.85
C VAL A 55 -14.16 2.48 2.12
N GLY A 56 -13.60 1.26 2.10
CA GLY A 56 -14.24 0.09 1.46
C GLY A 56 -15.36 -0.58 2.27
N GLY A 57 -15.65 -0.18 3.48
CA GLY A 57 -16.80 -0.70 4.22
C GLY A 57 -16.72 -0.68 5.74
N ARG A 58 -17.73 -0.20 6.37
CA ARG A 58 -18.27 -0.48 7.70
C ARG A 58 -17.87 0.40 8.89
N LEU A 59 -16.87 1.24 8.81
CA LEU A 59 -16.53 2.18 9.87
C LEU A 59 -16.36 3.61 9.33
N ALA A 60 -17.16 4.01 8.34
CA ALA A 60 -17.33 5.43 8.09
C ALA A 60 -17.94 6.04 9.37
N PRO A 61 -17.25 6.91 10.09
CA PRO A 61 -17.91 7.68 11.11
C PRO A 61 -19.04 8.43 10.40
N GLU A 62 -20.26 8.23 10.87
CA GLU A 62 -21.41 8.99 10.41
C GLU A 62 -21.09 10.47 10.69
N SER A 63 -20.65 11.16 9.65
CA SER A 63 -20.37 12.59 9.76
C SER A 63 -21.71 13.29 9.91
N SER A 64 -21.96 13.80 11.09
CA SER A 64 -23.10 14.65 11.38
C SER A 64 -22.92 16.10 10.94
N ASP A 65 -21.81 16.39 10.26
CA ASP A 65 -21.49 17.75 9.77
C ASP A 65 -21.45 17.75 8.23
N PRO A 66 -22.35 18.53 7.56
CA PRO A 66 -22.42 18.58 6.09
C PRO A 66 -21.19 19.20 5.42
N ASP A 67 -20.30 19.86 6.18
CA ASP A 67 -19.08 20.48 5.67
C ASP A 67 -17.84 19.55 5.78
N HIS A 68 -18.01 18.32 6.27
CA HIS A 68 -16.91 17.37 6.35
C HIS A 68 -16.69 16.69 4.99
N ILE A 69 -15.47 16.78 4.47
CA ILE A 69 -15.09 16.14 3.21
C ILE A 69 -15.16 14.62 3.44
N VAL A 70 -16.18 13.99 2.88
CA VAL A 70 -16.31 12.53 2.89
C VAL A 70 -15.52 12.00 1.70
N HIS A 71 -14.42 11.30 1.96
CA HIS A 71 -13.74 10.55 0.91
C HIS A 71 -14.65 9.41 0.43
N HIS A 72 -15.05 9.46 -0.83
CA HIS A 72 -15.83 8.39 -1.44
C HIS A 72 -14.94 7.18 -1.72
N ALA A 73 -15.52 5.97 -1.65
CA ALA A 73 -14.84 4.70 -1.91
C ALA A 73 -14.18 4.58 -3.32
N THR A 74 -14.39 5.56 -4.18
CA THR A 74 -13.82 5.66 -5.53
C THR A 74 -12.60 6.56 -5.62
N ASP A 75 -12.26 7.30 -4.53
CA ASP A 75 -11.08 8.13 -4.55
C ASP A 75 -9.83 7.27 -4.40
N PRO A 76 -8.82 7.45 -5.24
CA PRO A 76 -7.56 6.75 -5.07
C PRO A 76 -6.95 7.15 -3.72
N VAL A 77 -6.53 6.16 -2.94
CA VAL A 77 -5.82 6.43 -1.69
C VAL A 77 -4.46 6.99 -2.03
N GLU A 78 -4.26 8.26 -1.73
CA GLU A 78 -2.97 8.93 -1.86
C GLU A 78 -2.27 8.92 -0.51
N PRO A 79 -1.20 8.10 -0.35
CA PRO A 79 -0.44 8.09 0.89
C PRO A 79 0.31 9.41 1.08
N GLU A 80 0.42 9.88 2.30
CA GLU A 80 1.28 11.00 2.62
C GLU A 80 2.75 10.61 2.43
N ILE A 81 3.47 11.38 1.63
CA ILE A 81 4.90 11.24 1.37
C ILE A 81 5.62 12.40 2.03
N TYR A 82 6.56 12.11 2.90
CA TYR A 82 7.28 13.10 3.68
C TYR A 82 8.77 12.75 3.80
N ASP A 83 9.58 13.68 4.28
CA ASP A 83 11.00 13.43 4.55
C ASP A 83 11.15 12.45 5.71
N ASP A 84 12.02 11.43 5.56
CA ASP A 84 12.24 10.44 6.61
C ASP A 84 12.82 11.11 7.86
N PRO A 85 12.07 11.15 8.97
CA PRO A 85 12.52 11.79 10.21
C PRO A 85 13.70 11.07 10.87
N ASN A 86 13.96 9.82 10.49
CA ASN A 86 15.07 9.01 11.00
C ASN A 86 16.34 9.11 10.14
N GLY A 87 16.27 9.90 9.04
CA GLY A 87 17.40 10.09 8.16
C GLY A 87 18.57 10.81 8.87
N VAL A 88 19.73 10.18 8.90
CA VAL A 88 20.95 10.79 9.45
C VAL A 88 21.65 11.57 8.35
N GLU A 89 21.83 12.86 8.58
CA GLU A 89 22.47 13.75 7.61
C GLU A 89 23.98 13.50 7.54
N SER A 90 24.47 13.23 6.32
CA SER A 90 25.90 13.12 6.03
C SER A 90 26.53 14.51 5.75
N LEU A 91 27.85 14.54 5.56
CA LEU A 91 28.58 15.80 5.36
C LEU A 91 28.13 16.63 4.16
N ASP A 92 27.54 15.99 3.15
CA ASP A 92 26.99 16.65 1.96
C ASP A 92 25.50 17.03 2.11
N GLY A 93 24.92 16.85 3.30
CA GLY A 93 23.52 17.13 3.58
C GLY A 93 22.54 16.05 3.11
N ASN A 94 23.03 14.93 2.57
CA ASN A 94 22.21 13.79 2.14
C ASN A 94 21.80 12.95 3.35
N THR A 95 20.54 12.51 3.41
CA THR A 95 19.99 11.68 4.51
C THR A 95 19.70 10.24 4.09
N VAL A 96 20.09 9.80 2.89
CA VAL A 96 19.84 8.44 2.41
C VAL A 96 20.83 7.46 3.04
N ASP A 97 20.32 6.48 3.75
CA ASP A 97 21.06 5.27 4.12
C ASP A 97 20.86 4.19 3.04
N ARG A 98 21.82 4.09 2.12
CA ARG A 98 21.76 3.15 0.98
C ARG A 98 21.55 1.71 1.42
N ALA A 99 22.25 1.25 2.45
CA ALA A 99 22.13 -0.12 2.94
C ALA A 99 20.74 -0.37 3.58
N GLY A 100 20.26 0.59 4.36
CA GLY A 100 18.92 0.57 4.93
C GLY A 100 17.83 0.59 3.85
N GLU A 101 17.96 1.43 2.83
CA GLU A 101 17.01 1.48 1.71
C GLU A 101 16.99 0.17 0.90
N MET A 102 18.15 -0.46 0.66
CA MET A 102 18.20 -1.76 0.01
C MET A 102 17.52 -2.86 0.82
N SER A 103 17.65 -2.83 2.14
CA SER A 103 16.93 -3.74 3.04
C SER A 103 15.42 -3.51 2.99
N LYS A 104 14.98 -2.26 3.02
CA LYS A 104 13.55 -1.89 2.85
C LYS A 104 13.01 -2.34 1.50
N LEU A 105 13.81 -2.22 0.43
CA LEU A 105 13.43 -2.68 -0.91
C LEU A 105 13.19 -4.19 -0.93
N ALA A 106 14.13 -4.98 -0.40
CA ALA A 106 14.02 -6.43 -0.33
C ALA A 106 12.80 -6.89 0.50
N GLU A 107 12.56 -6.24 1.65
CA GLU A 107 11.38 -6.50 2.47
C GLU A 107 10.10 -6.16 1.73
N ASN A 108 10.03 -4.99 1.08
CA ASN A 108 8.86 -4.58 0.31
C ASN A 108 8.54 -5.53 -0.84
N GLN A 109 9.57 -6.02 -1.56
CA GLN A 109 9.40 -7.02 -2.62
C GLN A 109 8.88 -8.35 -2.08
N LEU A 110 9.43 -8.84 -0.96
CA LEU A 110 8.95 -10.07 -0.32
C LEU A 110 7.47 -9.97 0.06
N LEU A 111 7.07 -8.85 0.65
CA LEU A 111 5.69 -8.62 1.05
C LEU A 111 4.75 -8.39 -0.15
N TYR A 112 5.27 -7.80 -1.24
CA TYR A 112 4.55 -7.70 -2.51
C TYR A 112 4.26 -9.08 -3.09
N ASP A 113 5.27 -9.94 -3.19
CA ASP A 113 5.13 -11.30 -3.70
C ASP A 113 4.17 -12.15 -2.86
N ALA A 114 4.24 -12.01 -1.54
CA ALA A 114 3.29 -12.67 -0.62
C ALA A 114 1.84 -12.21 -0.87
N SER A 115 1.63 -10.92 -1.10
CA SER A 115 0.31 -10.34 -1.40
C SER A 115 -0.23 -10.82 -2.74
N VAL A 116 0.63 -10.92 -3.76
CA VAL A 116 0.28 -11.49 -5.08
C VAL A 116 -0.14 -12.95 -4.95
N GLU A 117 0.61 -13.73 -4.17
CA GLU A 117 0.29 -15.15 -3.95
C GLU A 117 -1.05 -15.33 -3.22
N MET A 118 -1.32 -14.49 -2.22
CA MET A 118 -2.63 -14.48 -1.54
C MET A 118 -3.76 -14.12 -2.49
N LEU A 119 -3.57 -13.15 -3.38
CA LEU A 119 -4.55 -12.75 -4.38
C LEU A 119 -4.83 -13.90 -5.36
N LYS A 120 -3.79 -14.56 -5.86
CA LYS A 120 -3.92 -15.72 -6.75
C LYS A 120 -4.71 -16.86 -6.09
N ARG A 121 -4.43 -17.16 -4.82
CA ARG A 121 -5.16 -18.19 -4.06
C ARG A 121 -6.63 -17.83 -3.90
N LYS A 122 -6.94 -16.58 -3.56
CA LYS A 122 -8.33 -16.09 -3.45
C LYS A 122 -9.08 -16.20 -4.77
N LEU A 123 -8.46 -15.78 -5.88
CA LEU A 123 -9.06 -15.90 -7.22
C LEU A 123 -9.23 -17.37 -7.63
N GLY A 124 -8.29 -18.24 -7.27
CA GLY A 124 -8.39 -19.69 -7.48
C GLY A 124 -9.58 -20.30 -6.74
N MET A 125 -9.80 -19.93 -5.49
CA MET A 125 -10.96 -20.36 -4.70
C MET A 125 -12.27 -19.89 -5.32
N LEU A 126 -12.32 -18.64 -5.85
CA LEU A 126 -13.49 -18.12 -6.54
C LEU A 126 -13.79 -18.92 -7.80
N LYS A 127 -12.77 -19.17 -8.62
CA LYS A 127 -12.90 -19.97 -9.84
C LYS A 127 -13.42 -21.38 -9.52
N TYR A 128 -12.86 -22.02 -8.51
CA TYR A 128 -13.30 -23.35 -8.05
C TYR A 128 -14.77 -23.33 -7.60
N GLY A 129 -15.16 -22.35 -6.78
CA GLY A 129 -16.53 -22.20 -6.31
C GLY A 129 -17.55 -22.00 -7.46
N ILE A 130 -17.16 -21.27 -8.51
CA ILE A 130 -18.01 -21.06 -9.70
C ILE A 130 -18.11 -22.32 -10.55
N THR A 131 -17.00 -23.05 -10.75
CA THR A 131 -16.97 -24.24 -11.62
C THR A 131 -17.61 -25.45 -10.97
N GLU A 132 -17.42 -25.65 -9.67
CA GLU A 132 -17.98 -26.81 -8.94
C GLU A 132 -19.39 -26.55 -8.41
N GLY A 133 -19.70 -25.29 -8.03
CA GLY A 133 -21.05 -24.90 -7.59
C GLY A 133 -22.09 -24.86 -8.73
N GLY A 134 -21.64 -24.79 -10.00
CA GLY A 134 -22.51 -24.85 -11.18
C GLY A 134 -22.72 -26.26 -11.77
N GLY A 135 -22.05 -27.27 -11.22
CA GLY A 135 -22.02 -28.62 -11.79
C GLY A 135 -23.13 -29.58 -11.34
N ASN A 136 -24.14 -29.10 -10.64
CA ASN A 136 -25.22 -29.97 -10.17
C ASN A 136 -26.57 -29.58 -10.81
N ARG A 137 -26.68 -29.82 -12.11
CA ARG A 137 -27.96 -29.95 -12.82
C ARG A 137 -27.86 -31.01 -13.89
#